data_1332f44a5f66f412342269a21f33ff5e
#
_entry.id   1332f44a5f66f412342269a21f33ff5e
#
_cell.length_a   1.000
_cell.length_b   1.000
_cell.length_c   1.000
_cell.angle_alpha   90.00
_cell.angle_beta   90.00
_cell.angle_gamma   90.00
#
_symmetry.space_group_name_H-M   'P 1'
#
loop_
_entity.id
_entity.type
_entity.pdbx_description
1 polymer ?
#
loop_
_entity_poly.entity_id
_entity_poly.type
_entity_poly.pdbx_seq_one_letter_code
_entity_poly.pdbx_strand_id
1 'polypeptide(L)'
;MALDRVSEIARYIAKDNPDAAERWVNELFDSVERLVDFPESGRVVPEVGVRRIREVIFGAYRVIYSVKEKVEILTVRRGSQLLDVSEIDDEHE
;
A
#
# COMPACT_ATOMS: atom_id res chain seq x y z
N MET A 1 -9.68 -2.92 1.57
CA MET A 1 -8.28 -3.15 1.83
C MET A 1 -7.74 -4.20 0.87
N ALA A 2 -6.53 -4.05 0.42
CA ALA A 2 -5.96 -4.90 -0.62
C ALA A 2 -5.33 -6.18 -0.06
N LEU A 3 -6.12 -6.97 0.66
CA LEU A 3 -5.60 -8.17 1.32
C LEU A 3 -5.10 -9.21 0.31
N ASP A 4 -5.75 -9.29 -0.84
CA ASP A 4 -5.32 -10.24 -1.86
C ASP A 4 -3.90 -9.93 -2.33
N ARG A 5 -3.61 -8.66 -2.52
CA ARG A 5 -2.28 -8.27 -2.97
C ARG A 5 -1.24 -8.52 -1.89
N VAL A 6 -1.59 -8.22 -0.64
CA VAL A 6 -0.68 -8.48 0.48
C VAL A 6 -0.38 -9.97 0.58
N SER A 7 -1.40 -10.81 0.44
CA SER A 7 -1.22 -12.25 0.50
C SER A 7 -0.33 -12.75 -0.63
N GLU A 8 -0.51 -12.23 -1.83
CA GLU A 8 0.32 -12.63 -2.97
C GLU A 8 1.79 -12.32 -2.72
N ILE A 9 2.05 -11.11 -2.23
CA ILE A 9 3.43 -10.70 -1.99
C ILE A 9 4.04 -11.52 -0.87
N ALA A 10 3.28 -11.76 0.19
CA ALA A 10 3.77 -12.54 1.31
C ALA A 10 4.11 -13.95 0.87
N ARG A 11 3.27 -14.56 0.05
CA ARG A 11 3.56 -15.90 -0.46
C ARG A 11 4.81 -15.92 -1.33
N TYR A 12 4.99 -14.88 -2.12
CA TYR A 12 6.18 -14.77 -2.96
C TYR A 12 7.45 -14.72 -2.11
N ILE A 13 7.43 -13.90 -1.05
CA ILE A 13 8.58 -13.78 -0.16
C ILE A 13 8.82 -15.10 0.57
N ALA A 14 7.74 -15.78 0.97
CA ALA A 14 7.84 -16.99 1.76
C ALA A 14 8.47 -18.15 0.98
N LYS A 15 8.43 -18.10 -0.36
CA LYS A 15 9.08 -19.16 -1.14
C LYS A 15 10.56 -19.27 -0.82
N ASP A 16 11.20 -18.13 -0.58
CA ASP A 16 12.62 -18.12 -0.26
C ASP A 16 12.87 -18.08 1.23
N ASN A 17 12.01 -17.37 1.97
CA ASN A 17 12.27 -17.15 3.39
C ASN A 17 10.96 -16.87 4.13
N PRO A 18 10.37 -17.93 4.74
CA PRO A 18 9.08 -17.74 5.45
C PRO A 18 9.16 -16.74 6.60
N ASP A 19 10.29 -16.70 7.31
CA ASP A 19 10.44 -15.74 8.41
C ASP A 19 10.42 -14.31 7.90
N ALA A 20 11.05 -14.08 6.75
CA ALA A 20 11.04 -12.74 6.16
C ALA A 20 9.64 -12.34 5.74
N ALA A 21 8.84 -13.30 5.27
CA ALA A 21 7.45 -12.99 4.89
C ALA A 21 6.64 -12.56 6.10
N GLU A 22 6.83 -13.25 7.21
CA GLU A 22 6.10 -12.91 8.42
C GLU A 22 6.50 -11.53 8.92
N ARG A 23 7.80 -11.23 8.94
CA ARG A 23 8.24 -9.90 9.33
C ARG A 23 7.70 -8.83 8.41
N TRP A 24 7.66 -9.10 7.11
CA TRP A 24 7.16 -8.16 6.14
C TRP A 24 5.70 -7.81 6.40
N VAL A 25 4.88 -8.82 6.66
CA VAL A 25 3.46 -8.60 6.93
C VAL A 25 3.28 -7.78 8.21
N ASN A 26 4.00 -8.14 9.26
CA ASN A 26 3.87 -7.42 10.52
C ASN A 26 4.29 -5.96 10.40
N GLU A 27 5.40 -5.72 9.69
CA GLU A 27 5.87 -4.35 9.51
C GLU A 27 4.93 -3.55 8.63
N LEU A 28 4.31 -4.21 7.65
CA LEU A 28 3.31 -3.54 6.82
C LEU A 28 2.13 -3.07 7.66
N PHE A 29 1.62 -3.92 8.53
CA PHE A 29 0.49 -3.53 9.37
C PHE A 29 0.87 -2.42 10.32
N ASP A 30 2.09 -2.44 10.85
CA ASP A 30 2.56 -1.34 11.68
C ASP A 30 2.57 -0.03 10.92
N SER A 31 3.00 -0.07 9.66
CA SER A 31 3.01 1.12 8.81
C SER A 31 1.60 1.64 8.58
N VAL A 32 0.66 0.73 8.34
CA VAL A 32 -0.73 1.12 8.12
C VAL A 32 -1.31 1.78 9.36
N GLU A 33 -0.98 1.26 10.53
CA GLU A 33 -1.46 1.86 11.76
C GLU A 33 -0.97 3.30 11.92
N ARG A 34 0.26 3.56 11.51
CA ARG A 34 0.76 4.93 11.56
C ARG A 34 -0.01 5.85 10.64
N LEU A 35 -0.52 5.32 9.54
CA LEU A 35 -1.30 6.13 8.60
C LEU A 35 -2.65 6.53 9.19
N VAL A 36 -3.19 5.74 10.12
CA VAL A 36 -4.43 6.11 10.79
C VAL A 36 -4.21 7.39 11.60
N ASP A 37 -3.07 7.49 12.27
CA ASP A 37 -2.75 8.67 13.06
C ASP A 37 -2.26 9.84 12.23
N PHE A 38 -1.56 9.56 11.12
CA PHE A 38 -0.95 10.59 10.29
C PHE A 38 -1.30 10.33 8.82
N PRO A 39 -2.56 10.53 8.43
CA PRO A 39 -2.99 10.11 7.08
C PRO A 39 -2.31 10.86 5.95
N GLU A 40 -1.80 12.06 6.21
CA GLU A 40 -1.15 12.82 5.16
C GLU A 40 0.36 12.66 5.16
N SER A 41 0.88 11.67 5.90
CA SER A 41 2.32 11.44 5.94
C SER A 41 2.87 10.91 4.62
N GLY A 42 2.02 10.26 3.80
CA GLY A 42 2.45 9.83 2.48
C GLY A 42 2.33 10.95 1.47
N ARG A 43 2.98 10.77 0.33
CA ARG A 43 2.91 11.77 -0.74
C ARG A 43 1.75 11.46 -1.66
N VAL A 44 1.31 12.47 -2.39
CA VAL A 44 0.29 12.27 -3.42
C VAL A 44 0.87 11.38 -4.52
N VAL A 45 0.09 10.39 -4.97
CA VAL A 45 0.54 9.48 -6.02
C VAL A 45 0.67 10.27 -7.32
N PRO A 46 1.89 10.34 -7.91
CA PRO A 46 2.08 11.19 -9.09
C PRO A 46 1.23 10.76 -10.29
N GLU A 47 1.03 9.45 -10.47
CA GLU A 47 0.28 8.94 -11.60
C GLU A 47 -1.19 9.35 -11.54
N VAL A 48 -1.70 9.60 -10.34
CA VAL A 48 -3.11 9.93 -10.16
C VAL A 48 -3.34 11.42 -9.98
N GLY A 49 -2.49 12.06 -9.19
CA GLY A 49 -2.57 13.51 -8.99
C GLY A 49 -3.76 13.97 -8.17
N VAL A 50 -4.37 13.10 -7.38
CA VAL A 50 -5.52 13.43 -6.54
C VAL A 50 -5.06 13.44 -5.08
N ARG A 51 -5.36 14.52 -4.37
CA ARG A 51 -4.79 14.74 -3.04
C ARG A 51 -5.10 13.65 -2.03
N ARG A 52 -6.27 13.03 -2.14
CA ARG A 52 -6.63 11.99 -1.18
C ARG A 52 -6.01 10.64 -1.51
N ILE A 53 -5.40 10.48 -2.69
CA ILE A 53 -4.76 9.23 -3.07
C ILE A 53 -3.27 9.40 -2.84
N ARG A 54 -2.76 8.68 -1.85
CA ARG A 54 -1.39 8.88 -1.40
C ARG A 54 -0.66 7.56 -1.35
N GLU A 55 0.65 7.62 -1.19
CA GLU A 55 1.48 6.43 -1.10
C GLU A 55 2.57 6.61 -0.06
N VAL A 56 2.96 5.51 0.54
CA VAL A 56 4.19 5.44 1.31
C VAL A 56 5.05 4.33 0.74
N ILE A 57 6.35 4.54 0.82
CA ILE A 57 7.31 3.53 0.38
C ILE A 57 7.59 2.61 1.56
N PHE A 58 7.47 1.32 1.31
CA PHE A 58 7.71 0.32 2.33
C PHE A 58 8.65 -0.72 1.74
N GLY A 59 9.93 -0.57 2.03
CA GLY A 59 10.94 -1.42 1.42
C GLY A 59 10.94 -1.25 -0.09
N ALA A 60 10.78 -2.34 -0.81
CA ALA A 60 10.73 -2.34 -2.27
C ALA A 60 9.34 -2.07 -2.81
N TYR A 61 8.39 -1.76 -1.95
CA TYR A 61 6.98 -1.70 -2.34
C TYR A 61 6.40 -0.32 -2.11
N ARG A 62 5.35 -0.03 -2.88
CA ARG A 62 4.54 1.18 -2.73
C ARG A 62 3.21 0.76 -2.12
N VAL A 63 2.84 1.36 -1.02
CA VAL A 63 1.53 1.14 -0.39
C VAL A 63 0.67 2.34 -0.75
N ILE A 64 -0.37 2.10 -1.52
CA ILE A 64 -1.24 3.17 -2.03
C ILE A 64 -2.53 3.14 -1.26
N TYR A 65 -2.92 4.30 -0.74
CA TYR A 65 -4.08 4.39 0.13
C TYR A 65 -4.89 5.64 -0.19
N SER A 66 -6.14 5.62 0.21
CA SER A 66 -6.98 6.79 0.10
C SER A 66 -7.31 7.33 1.48
N VAL A 67 -7.52 8.65 1.54
CA VAL A 67 -7.86 9.34 2.79
C VAL A 67 -9.21 10.01 2.59
N LYS A 68 -10.23 9.47 3.22
CA LYS A 68 -11.55 10.07 3.24
C LYS A 68 -11.96 10.21 4.69
N GLU A 69 -13.04 9.61 5.09
CA GLU A 69 -13.39 9.55 6.50
C GLU A 69 -12.45 8.64 7.26
N LYS A 70 -11.89 7.65 6.57
CA LYS A 70 -10.90 6.75 7.14
C LYS A 70 -9.87 6.43 6.07
N VAL A 71 -8.77 5.85 6.52
CA VAL A 71 -7.71 5.41 5.62
C VAL A 71 -8.05 4.04 5.09
N GLU A 72 -7.96 3.90 3.77
CA GLU A 72 -8.21 2.62 3.13
C GLU A 72 -7.04 2.27 2.22
N ILE A 73 -6.48 1.07 2.39
CA ILE A 73 -5.40 0.61 1.53
C ILE A 73 -5.99 0.11 0.23
N LEU A 74 -5.59 0.72 -0.87
CA LEU A 74 -6.12 0.39 -2.18
C LEU A 74 -5.33 -0.73 -2.85
N THR A 75 -4.00 -0.64 -2.81
CA THR A 75 -3.16 -1.67 -3.41
C THR A 75 -1.74 -1.54 -2.89
N VAL A 76 -0.96 -2.60 -3.11
CA VAL A 76 0.46 -2.62 -2.79
C VAL A 76 1.17 -3.07 -4.04
N ARG A 77 2.13 -2.27 -4.51
CA ARG A 77 2.84 -2.55 -5.75
C ARG A 77 4.33 -2.47 -5.54
N ARG A 78 5.07 -3.17 -6.38
CA ARG A 78 6.52 -3.03 -6.40
C ARG A 78 6.87 -1.61 -6.82
N GLY A 79 7.83 -1.01 -6.13
CA GLY A 79 8.18 0.39 -6.40
C GLY A 79 8.68 0.63 -7.81
N SER A 80 9.29 -0.40 -8.44
CA SER A 80 9.82 -0.27 -9.79
C SER A 80 8.75 -0.42 -10.87
N GLN A 81 7.55 -0.85 -10.52
CA GLN A 81 6.47 -1.04 -11.50
C GLN A 81 5.66 0.24 -11.63
N LEU A 82 5.32 0.57 -12.88
CA LEU A 82 4.41 1.68 -13.11
C LEU A 82 3.03 1.30 -12.58
N LEU A 83 2.39 2.28 -11.96
CA LEU A 83 1.05 2.07 -11.43
C LEU A 83 0.04 2.17 -12.55
N ASP A 84 -0.79 1.15 -12.68
CA ASP A 84 -1.93 1.20 -13.57
C ASP A 84 -3.04 1.94 -12.85
N VAL A 85 -3.41 3.10 -13.38
CA VAL A 85 -4.39 3.97 -12.73
C VAL A 85 -5.71 3.24 -12.48
N SER A 86 -6.04 2.29 -13.35
CA SER A 86 -7.28 1.54 -13.19
C SER A 86 -7.31 0.73 -11.90
N GLU A 87 -6.15 0.47 -11.29
CA GLU A 87 -6.12 -0.21 -9.99
C GLU A 87 -6.57 0.70 -8.86
N ILE A 88 -6.65 1.99 -9.10
CA ILE A 88 -7.09 2.97 -8.12
C ILE A 88 -8.55 3.22 -8.36
N ASP A 89 -9.37 2.31 -7.88
CA ASP A 89 -10.81 2.39 -8.13
C ASP A 89 -11.46 3.07 -6.94
N ASP A 90 -11.21 4.35 -6.82
CA ASP A 90 -11.72 5.13 -5.71
C ASP A 90 -12.45 6.35 -6.21
N GLU A 91 -13.15 6.18 -7.31
CA GLU A 91 -13.78 7.30 -7.99
C GLU A 91 -15.11 7.69 -7.39
N HIS A 92 -15.59 6.91 -6.45
CA HIS A 92 -16.94 7.12 -5.94
C HIS A 92 -17.04 8.24 -4.93
N GLU A 93 -16.02 8.94 -4.81
CA GLU A 93 -16.06 10.02 -3.87
C GLU A 93 -16.97 11.09 -4.29
#